data_8a65b7fd0381525260fddeeacd1abfc6
#
_entry.id   8a65b7fd0381525260fddeeacd1abfc6
#
_cell.length_a   1.000
_cell.length_b   1.000
_cell.length_c   1.000
_cell.angle_alpha   90.00
_cell.angle_beta   90.00
_cell.angle_gamma   90.00
#
_symmetry.space_group_name_H-M   'P 1'
#
loop_
_entity.id
_entity.type
_entity.pdbx_description
1 polymer ?
#
loop_
_entity_poly.entity_id
_entity_poly.type
_entity_poly.pdbx_seq_one_letter_code
_entity_poly.pdbx_strand_id
1 'polypeptide(L)'
;MSENDLDKIRQKKAEMLLKGQSMPTEIVKIHSAEEFNQLKADFPDKILIIDFWAVWCSPCMMFAPVFEKIQKEHYQDFIFVKVNVDEVGLIAQQYRITGIPTTLFIKTDKVIHKIVGAVNEDHMKRVLEKLKSFA
;
A
#
# COMPACT_ATOMS: atom_id res chain seq x y z
N MET A 1 17.11 25.67 12.65
CA MET A 1 15.87 25.09 13.21
C MET A 1 15.63 25.68 14.59
N SER A 2 14.46 26.26 14.81
CA SER A 2 14.13 26.88 16.09
C SER A 2 13.77 25.82 17.13
N GLU A 3 13.85 26.18 18.43
CA GLU A 3 13.38 25.28 19.51
C GLU A 3 11.91 24.89 19.34
N ASN A 4 11.08 25.80 18.83
CA ASN A 4 9.66 25.53 18.53
C ASN A 4 9.49 24.44 17.48
N ASP A 5 10.32 24.44 16.44
CA ASP A 5 10.26 23.43 15.40
C ASP A 5 10.70 22.05 15.93
N LEU A 6 11.71 22.02 16.78
CA LEU A 6 12.18 20.80 17.43
C LEU A 6 11.09 20.23 18.36
N ASP A 7 10.42 21.08 19.12
CA ASP A 7 9.36 20.68 20.02
C ASP A 7 8.16 20.09 19.25
N LYS A 8 7.79 20.69 18.12
CA LYS A 8 6.73 20.17 17.27
C LYS A 8 7.08 18.78 16.69
N ILE A 9 8.33 18.60 16.28
CA ILE A 9 8.80 17.31 15.77
C ILE A 9 8.77 16.24 16.91
N ARG A 10 9.22 16.62 18.11
CA ARG A 10 9.20 15.74 19.28
C ARG A 10 7.78 15.35 19.67
N GLN A 11 6.84 16.31 19.66
CA GLN A 11 5.43 16.06 19.94
C GLN A 11 4.82 15.11 18.91
N LYS A 12 5.09 15.32 17.61
CA LYS A 12 4.62 14.42 16.56
C LYS A 12 5.14 13.01 16.76
N LYS A 13 6.43 12.86 17.04
CA LYS A 13 7.03 11.55 17.31
C LYS A 13 6.42 10.88 18.55
N ALA A 14 6.22 11.65 19.62
CA ALA A 14 5.61 11.14 20.83
C ALA A 14 4.16 10.70 20.60
N GLU A 15 3.38 11.47 19.85
CA GLU A 15 2.02 11.12 19.47
C GLU A 15 1.97 9.86 18.63
N MET A 16 2.87 9.73 17.66
CA MET A 16 2.99 8.53 16.83
C MET A 16 3.34 7.30 17.65
N LEU A 17 4.24 7.44 18.62
CA LEU A 17 4.62 6.35 19.54
C LEU A 17 3.49 5.97 20.48
N LEU A 18 2.77 6.97 21.01
CA LEU A 18 1.64 6.75 21.92
C LEU A 18 0.44 6.13 21.21
N LYS A 19 0.20 6.49 19.95
CA LYS A 19 -0.86 5.90 19.12
C LYS A 19 -0.48 4.50 18.65
N GLY A 20 0.76 4.05 18.91
CA GLY A 20 1.24 2.74 18.52
C GLY A 20 1.29 2.51 17.02
N GLN A 21 1.47 3.59 16.23
CA GLN A 21 1.43 3.50 14.75
C GLN A 21 0.36 2.52 14.30
N SER A 22 -0.88 2.79 14.69
CA SER A 22 -2.00 1.90 14.36
C SER A 22 -2.09 1.69 12.86
N MET A 23 -2.25 0.44 12.47
CA MET A 23 -2.41 0.06 11.07
C MET A 23 -3.60 0.77 10.45
N PRO A 24 -3.50 1.22 9.20
CA PRO A 24 -4.66 1.73 8.50
C PRO A 24 -5.78 0.69 8.45
N THR A 25 -7.00 1.11 8.76
CA THR A 25 -8.18 0.25 8.74
C THR A 25 -8.89 0.30 7.38
N GLU A 26 -8.46 1.19 6.51
CA GLU A 26 -9.02 1.38 5.17
C GLU A 26 -7.91 1.37 4.13
N ILE A 27 -8.30 1.28 2.86
CA ILE A 27 -7.37 1.40 1.74
C ILE A 27 -6.75 2.78 1.77
N VAL A 28 -5.42 2.84 1.71
CA VAL A 28 -4.67 4.09 1.65
C VAL A 28 -4.54 4.50 0.19
N LYS A 29 -5.14 5.63 -0.17
CA LYS A 29 -5.02 6.20 -1.51
C LYS A 29 -3.81 7.12 -1.56
N ILE A 30 -2.87 6.82 -2.44
CA ILE A 30 -1.64 7.59 -2.58
C ILE A 30 -1.80 8.58 -3.74
N HIS A 31 -1.51 9.85 -3.47
CA HIS A 31 -1.64 10.95 -4.45
C HIS A 31 -0.31 11.58 -4.83
N SER A 32 0.79 11.16 -4.22
CA SER A 32 2.12 11.66 -4.53
C SER A 32 3.19 10.65 -4.14
N ALA A 33 4.38 10.79 -4.73
CA ALA A 33 5.53 9.96 -4.36
C ALA A 33 5.92 10.17 -2.89
N GLU A 34 5.81 11.42 -2.40
CA GLU A 34 6.10 11.75 -1.01
C GLU A 34 5.19 11.03 -0.03
N GLU A 35 3.87 10.97 -0.33
CA GLU A 35 2.92 10.23 0.50
C GLU A 35 3.28 8.74 0.56
N PHE A 36 3.69 8.18 -0.57
CA PHE A 36 4.08 6.78 -0.62
C PHE A 36 5.35 6.52 0.19
N ASN A 37 6.35 7.37 0.05
CA ASN A 37 7.58 7.27 0.82
C ASN A 37 7.32 7.41 2.32
N GLN A 38 6.41 8.30 2.70
CA GLN A 38 6.01 8.46 4.10
C GLN A 38 5.33 7.21 4.65
N LEU A 39 4.44 6.61 3.87
CA LEU A 39 3.76 5.37 4.27
C LEU A 39 4.77 4.25 4.51
N LYS A 40 5.75 4.08 3.62
CA LYS A 40 6.80 3.08 3.78
C LYS A 40 7.65 3.35 5.02
N ALA A 41 7.95 4.60 5.29
CA ALA A 41 8.74 5.01 6.47
C ALA A 41 7.98 4.76 7.78
N ASP A 42 6.66 4.98 7.77
CA ASP A 42 5.81 4.80 8.94
C ASP A 42 5.63 3.31 9.30
N PHE A 43 5.66 2.43 8.32
CA PHE A 43 5.40 0.99 8.50
C PHE A 43 6.48 0.13 7.83
N PRO A 44 7.75 0.25 8.28
CA PRO A 44 8.86 -0.44 7.60
C PRO A 44 8.79 -1.96 7.68
N ASP A 45 8.12 -2.51 8.69
CA ASP A 45 8.04 -3.95 8.92
C ASP A 45 6.77 -4.59 8.37
N LYS A 46 5.88 -3.79 7.77
CA LYS A 46 4.60 -4.29 7.27
C LYS A 46 4.66 -4.54 5.78
N ILE A 47 3.87 -5.53 5.33
CA ILE A 47 3.71 -5.78 3.90
C ILE A 47 2.67 -4.80 3.36
N LEU A 48 3.06 -4.06 2.33
CA LEU A 48 2.18 -3.17 1.58
C LEU A 48 1.70 -3.90 0.33
N ILE A 49 0.40 -3.90 0.11
CA ILE A 49 -0.25 -4.50 -1.06
C ILE A 49 -0.81 -3.37 -1.90
N ILE A 50 -0.21 -3.14 -3.07
CA ILE A 50 -0.48 -1.96 -3.89
C ILE A 50 -1.21 -2.36 -5.16
N ASP A 51 -2.41 -1.80 -5.37
CA ASP A 51 -3.18 -1.92 -6.60
C ASP A 51 -2.87 -0.74 -7.50
N PHE A 52 -2.15 -1.00 -8.60
CA PHE A 52 -1.90 -0.02 -9.65
C PHE A 52 -3.05 -0.08 -10.64
N TRP A 53 -3.75 1.04 -10.82
CA TRP A 53 -4.99 1.10 -11.59
C TRP A 53 -5.14 2.42 -12.35
N ALA A 54 -6.16 2.50 -13.21
CA ALA A 54 -6.56 3.75 -13.86
C ALA A 54 -8.07 3.72 -14.10
N VAL A 55 -8.67 4.89 -14.21
CA VAL A 55 -10.14 5.01 -14.39
C VAL A 55 -10.64 4.43 -15.71
N TRP A 56 -9.82 4.46 -16.75
CA TRP A 56 -10.16 3.94 -18.08
C TRP A 56 -9.96 2.43 -18.24
N CYS A 57 -9.45 1.79 -17.21
CA CYS A 57 -9.08 0.37 -17.25
C CYS A 57 -10.24 -0.50 -16.77
N SER A 58 -10.90 -1.16 -17.66
CA SER A 58 -12.06 -2.02 -17.36
C SER A 58 -11.72 -3.18 -16.42
N PRO A 59 -10.64 -3.95 -16.63
CA PRO A 59 -10.24 -4.99 -15.68
C PRO A 59 -9.92 -4.44 -14.29
N CYS A 60 -9.39 -3.20 -14.21
CA CYS A 60 -9.15 -2.56 -12.92
C CYS A 60 -10.46 -2.33 -12.15
N MET A 61 -11.50 -1.92 -12.85
CA MET A 61 -12.83 -1.70 -12.25
C MET A 61 -13.45 -3.02 -11.78
N MET A 62 -13.21 -4.09 -12.51
CA MET A 62 -13.67 -5.44 -12.12
C MET A 62 -12.91 -5.97 -10.90
N PHE A 63 -11.65 -5.63 -10.78
CA PHE A 63 -10.81 -6.04 -9.66
C PHE A 63 -11.07 -5.23 -8.39
N ALA A 64 -11.53 -3.99 -8.51
CA ALA A 64 -11.74 -3.09 -7.37
C ALA A 64 -12.58 -3.71 -6.24
N PRO A 65 -13.75 -4.34 -6.51
CA PRO A 65 -14.52 -4.97 -5.43
C PRO A 65 -13.78 -6.12 -4.74
N VAL A 66 -12.98 -6.88 -5.49
CA VAL A 66 -12.17 -7.97 -4.94
C VAL A 66 -11.13 -7.40 -3.96
N PHE A 67 -10.43 -6.37 -4.39
CA PHE A 67 -9.41 -5.71 -3.58
C PHE A 67 -10.01 -5.11 -2.30
N GLU A 68 -11.16 -4.45 -2.42
CA GLU A 68 -11.86 -3.87 -1.28
C GLU A 68 -12.28 -4.92 -0.26
N LYS A 69 -12.82 -6.04 -0.73
CA LYS A 69 -13.26 -7.14 0.14
C LYS A 69 -12.08 -7.78 0.87
N ILE A 70 -11.01 -8.05 0.16
CA ILE A 70 -9.79 -8.62 0.74
C ILE A 70 -9.22 -7.67 1.79
N GLN A 71 -9.21 -6.38 1.53
CA GLN A 71 -8.75 -5.37 2.47
C GLN A 71 -9.57 -5.38 3.78
N LYS A 72 -10.88 -5.44 3.67
CA LYS A 72 -11.75 -5.45 4.86
C LYS A 72 -11.53 -6.68 5.73
N GLU A 73 -11.15 -7.79 5.14
CA GLU A 73 -10.90 -9.05 5.86
C GLU A 73 -9.47 -9.16 6.40
N HIS A 74 -8.51 -8.41 5.83
CA HIS A 74 -7.08 -8.61 6.12
C HIS A 74 -6.33 -7.34 6.52
N TYR A 75 -7.02 -6.25 6.81
CA TYR A 75 -6.36 -4.97 7.16
C TYR A 75 -5.51 -5.05 8.44
N GLN A 76 -5.76 -6.02 9.30
CA GLN A 76 -4.99 -6.17 10.54
C GLN A 76 -3.57 -6.68 10.27
N ASP A 77 -3.38 -7.42 9.18
CA ASP A 77 -2.10 -8.07 8.86
C ASP A 77 -1.32 -7.34 7.76
N PHE A 78 -2.00 -6.60 6.88
CA PHE A 78 -1.42 -5.98 5.71
C PHE A 78 -1.93 -4.55 5.53
N ILE A 79 -1.14 -3.73 4.83
CA ILE A 79 -1.56 -2.38 4.45
C ILE A 79 -1.93 -2.40 2.96
N PHE A 80 -3.17 -2.04 2.65
CA PHE A 80 -3.68 -2.03 1.28
C PHE A 80 -3.65 -0.61 0.72
N VAL A 81 -3.06 -0.47 -0.47
CA VAL A 81 -2.74 0.82 -1.07
C VAL A 81 -3.28 0.86 -2.50
N LYS A 82 -3.77 2.00 -2.93
CA LYS A 82 -4.15 2.24 -4.33
C LYS A 82 -3.32 3.36 -4.92
N VAL A 83 -2.77 3.12 -6.11
CA VAL A 83 -2.02 4.09 -6.88
C VAL A 83 -2.62 4.19 -8.27
N ASN A 84 -3.18 5.35 -8.60
CA ASN A 84 -3.63 5.64 -9.95
C ASN A 84 -2.41 5.99 -10.80
N VAL A 85 -2.13 5.18 -11.83
CA VAL A 85 -0.92 5.34 -12.65
C VAL A 85 -0.90 6.64 -13.45
N ASP A 86 -2.06 7.22 -13.73
CA ASP A 86 -2.14 8.52 -14.41
C ASP A 86 -1.86 9.68 -13.46
N GLU A 87 -2.20 9.52 -12.18
CA GLU A 87 -1.96 10.52 -11.15
C GLU A 87 -0.53 10.48 -10.63
N VAL A 88 -0.01 9.29 -10.35
CA VAL A 88 1.32 9.11 -9.75
C VAL A 88 2.17 8.18 -10.62
N GLY A 89 2.48 8.67 -11.83
CA GLY A 89 3.26 7.90 -12.81
C GLY A 89 4.67 7.54 -12.34
N LEU A 90 5.28 8.37 -11.48
CA LEU A 90 6.63 8.11 -10.97
C LEU A 90 6.74 6.80 -10.19
N ILE A 91 5.72 6.49 -9.39
CA ILE A 91 5.71 5.23 -8.63
C ILE A 91 5.59 4.04 -9.58
N ALA A 92 4.71 4.14 -10.58
CA ALA A 92 4.55 3.09 -11.58
C ALA A 92 5.85 2.86 -12.37
N GLN A 93 6.57 3.92 -12.72
CA GLN A 93 7.86 3.83 -13.39
C GLN A 93 8.92 3.18 -12.50
N GLN A 94 8.96 3.57 -11.24
CA GLN A 94 9.92 3.03 -10.26
C GLN A 94 9.84 1.51 -10.17
N TYR A 95 8.63 0.97 -10.18
CA TYR A 95 8.40 -0.48 -10.07
C TYR A 95 8.19 -1.16 -11.42
N ARG A 96 8.42 -0.44 -12.53
CA ARG A 96 8.33 -0.95 -13.90
C ARG A 96 6.98 -1.60 -14.19
N ILE A 97 5.92 -0.91 -13.79
CA ILE A 97 4.55 -1.36 -14.06
C ILE A 97 4.26 -1.16 -15.55
N THR A 98 4.02 -2.25 -16.28
CA THR A 98 3.79 -2.23 -17.73
C THR A 98 2.36 -2.56 -18.11
N GLY A 99 1.59 -3.12 -17.20
CA GLY A 99 0.19 -3.45 -17.43
C GLY A 99 -0.63 -3.22 -16.17
N ILE A 100 -1.91 -2.98 -16.32
CA ILE A 100 -2.82 -2.77 -15.20
C ILE A 100 -4.10 -3.60 -15.35
N PRO A 101 -4.74 -4.06 -14.23
CA PRO A 101 -4.24 -3.84 -12.88
C PRO A 101 -2.97 -4.67 -12.61
N THR A 102 -2.08 -4.14 -11.82
CA THR A 102 -0.96 -4.89 -11.25
C THR A 102 -1.02 -4.75 -9.75
N THR A 103 -0.97 -5.86 -9.03
CA THR A 103 -0.90 -5.89 -7.58
C THR A 103 0.52 -6.20 -7.16
N LEU A 104 1.14 -5.27 -6.44
CA LEU A 104 2.51 -5.39 -6.00
C LEU A 104 2.55 -5.58 -4.47
N PHE A 105 3.37 -6.51 -4.01
CA PHE A 105 3.52 -6.82 -2.59
C PHE A 105 4.94 -6.43 -2.19
N ILE A 106 5.06 -5.46 -1.28
CA ILE A 106 6.35 -4.89 -0.88
C ILE A 106 6.54 -5.04 0.63
N LYS A 107 7.75 -5.42 1.03
CA LYS A 107 8.19 -5.36 2.42
C LYS A 107 9.61 -4.81 2.47
N THR A 108 9.83 -3.81 3.34
CA THR A 108 11.14 -3.17 3.50
C THR A 108 11.73 -2.76 2.14
N ASP A 109 10.89 -2.12 1.33
CA ASP A 109 11.24 -1.62 -0.01
C ASP A 109 11.60 -2.70 -1.04
N LYS A 110 11.38 -3.96 -0.72
CA LYS A 110 11.60 -5.08 -1.64
C LYS A 110 10.28 -5.63 -2.15
N VAL A 111 10.22 -5.89 -3.44
CA VAL A 111 9.08 -6.56 -4.05
C VAL A 111 9.16 -8.05 -3.70
N ILE A 112 8.21 -8.54 -2.92
CA ILE A 112 8.17 -9.95 -2.50
C ILE A 112 7.20 -10.78 -3.33
N HIS A 113 6.25 -10.14 -4.02
CA HIS A 113 5.34 -10.81 -4.94
C HIS A 113 4.70 -9.81 -5.90
N LYS A 114 4.27 -10.28 -7.06
CA LYS A 114 3.63 -9.45 -8.08
C LYS A 114 2.57 -10.26 -8.82
N ILE A 115 1.39 -9.67 -8.99
CA ILE A 115 0.31 -10.24 -9.79
C ILE A 115 -0.03 -9.25 -10.89
N VAL A 116 0.04 -9.70 -12.15
CA VAL A 116 -0.38 -8.89 -13.30
C VAL A 116 -1.77 -9.36 -13.73
N GLY A 117 -2.69 -8.42 -13.83
CA GLY A 117 -4.07 -8.69 -14.22
C GLY A 117 -5.02 -8.83 -13.04
N ALA A 118 -6.32 -8.81 -13.34
CA ALA A 118 -7.37 -9.01 -12.37
C ALA A 118 -7.43 -10.48 -11.98
N VAL A 119 -7.50 -10.74 -10.69
CA VAL A 119 -7.64 -12.10 -10.14
C VAL A 119 -8.84 -12.15 -9.22
N ASN A 120 -9.31 -13.36 -8.94
CA ASN A 120 -10.45 -13.54 -8.04
C ASN A 120 -10.01 -13.52 -6.57
N GLU A 121 -11.00 -13.51 -5.70
CA GLU A 121 -10.83 -13.48 -4.26
C GLU A 121 -10.01 -14.67 -3.73
N ASP A 122 -10.30 -15.88 -4.23
CA ASP A 122 -9.59 -17.09 -3.80
C ASP A 122 -8.10 -17.03 -4.13
N HIS A 123 -7.77 -16.52 -5.30
CA HIS A 123 -6.36 -16.32 -5.70
C HIS A 123 -5.66 -15.37 -4.72
N MET A 124 -6.28 -14.24 -4.42
CA MET A 124 -5.72 -13.26 -3.47
C MET A 124 -5.53 -13.89 -2.09
N LYS A 125 -6.49 -14.64 -1.60
CA LYS A 125 -6.41 -15.30 -0.29
C LYS A 125 -5.24 -16.29 -0.23
N ARG A 126 -5.04 -17.06 -1.29
CA ARG A 126 -3.92 -18.02 -1.35
C ARG A 126 -2.57 -17.30 -1.29
N VAL A 127 -2.44 -16.19 -2.01
CA VAL A 127 -1.21 -15.39 -1.99
C VAL A 127 -0.96 -14.83 -0.59
N LEU A 128 -1.98 -14.26 0.05
CA LEU A 128 -1.87 -13.69 1.39
C LEU A 128 -1.47 -14.75 2.42
N GLU A 129 -2.02 -15.95 2.33
CA GLU A 129 -1.62 -17.05 3.22
C GLU A 129 -0.13 -17.35 3.13
N LYS A 130 0.40 -17.40 1.91
CA LYS A 130 1.84 -17.61 1.70
C LYS A 130 2.68 -16.45 2.25
N LEU A 131 2.19 -15.22 2.10
CA LEU A 131 2.94 -14.04 2.53
C LEU A 131 2.91 -13.81 4.03
N LYS A 132 1.97 -14.38 4.75
CA LYS A 132 1.92 -14.30 6.22
C LYS A 132 3.19 -14.82 6.87
N SER A 133 3.88 -15.76 6.24
CA SER A 133 5.16 -16.28 6.74
C SER A 133 6.29 -15.25 6.70
N PHE A 134 6.14 -14.17 5.92
CA PHE A 134 7.10 -13.06 5.85
C PHE A 134 6.80 -11.96 6.86
N ALA A 135 5.64 -11.98 7.48
CA ALA A 135 5.21 -10.92 8.40
C ALA A 135 5.83 -11.05 9.79
#